data_5adeb581dfd0b6e38b2e2769e508dc49
#
_entry.id   5adeb581dfd0b6e38b2e2769e508dc49
#
_cell.length_a   1.000
_cell.length_b   1.000
_cell.length_c   1.000
_cell.angle_alpha   90.00
_cell.angle_beta   90.00
_cell.angle_gamma   90.00
#
_symmetry.space_group_name_H-M   'P 1'
#
loop_
_entity.id
_entity.type
_entity.pdbx_description
1 polymer ?
#
loop_
_entity_poly.entity_id
_entity_poly.type
_entity_poly.pdbx_seq_one_letter_code
_entity_poly.pdbx_strand_id
1 'polypeptide(L)'
;ITMSLERRHLLLELAHRWNIPVVEDDPYGLIRYEGQDLMRLKAMDDQVIYLGTTSKIFAPGLRLAWIVAPHHFLERINLSKQGADLCTSPFNMVLAEHYFNEVDWQAALEVSKTRYRERKNAMLAALEEFFPEDVSWTHPEGGLFLWVSFPPYFDTNQLLPAALEKGVAYVPGTNCYPDGRGASSMRLCYSFETPEHIHEAISRLASCVQDRMALYRAFREAGALPETASTKHSYRQ
;
A
#
# COMPACT_ATOMS: atom_id res chain seq x y z
N ILE A 1 -2.26 -3.47 5.45
CA ILE A 1 -2.51 -4.59 6.40
C ILE A 1 -1.51 -5.69 6.08
N THR A 2 -0.90 -6.28 7.10
CA THR A 2 0.01 -7.42 6.95
C THR A 2 -0.78 -8.73 7.13
N MET A 3 -0.56 -9.70 6.25
CA MET A 3 -1.19 -11.02 6.35
C MET A 3 -0.70 -11.75 7.60
N SER A 4 -1.64 -12.24 8.45
CA SER A 4 -1.30 -13.00 9.66
C SER A 4 -0.58 -14.31 9.35
N LEU A 5 0.16 -14.84 10.32
CA LEU A 5 0.90 -16.11 10.16
C LEU A 5 -0.06 -17.28 9.85
N GLU A 6 -1.22 -17.34 10.50
CA GLU A 6 -2.27 -18.33 10.24
C GLU A 6 -2.73 -18.31 8.78
N ARG A 7 -2.99 -17.10 8.23
CA ARG A 7 -3.39 -16.95 6.84
C ARG A 7 -2.27 -17.30 5.86
N ARG A 8 -1.00 -17.10 6.24
CA ARG A 8 0.15 -17.54 5.45
C ARG A 8 0.20 -19.06 5.33
N HIS A 9 0.02 -19.77 6.43
CA HIS A 9 -0.07 -21.23 6.43
C HIS A 9 -1.24 -21.74 5.57
N LEU A 10 -2.43 -21.16 5.75
CA LEU A 10 -3.59 -21.53 4.95
C LEU A 10 -3.39 -21.28 3.45
N LEU A 11 -2.77 -20.17 3.09
CA LEU A 11 -2.46 -19.85 1.69
C LEU A 11 -1.53 -20.90 1.08
N LEU A 12 -0.46 -21.27 1.78
CA LEU A 12 0.48 -22.30 1.31
C LEU A 12 -0.17 -23.68 1.20
N GLU A 13 -1.01 -24.06 2.18
CA GLU A 13 -1.76 -25.31 2.11
C GLU A 13 -2.69 -25.36 0.89
N LEU A 14 -3.42 -24.27 0.62
CA LEU A 14 -4.30 -24.19 -0.55
C LEU A 14 -3.50 -24.20 -1.86
N ALA A 15 -2.37 -23.50 -1.92
CA ALA A 15 -1.48 -23.47 -3.07
C ALA A 15 -0.95 -24.86 -3.40
N HIS A 16 -0.51 -25.63 -2.40
CA HIS A 16 -0.07 -27.02 -2.57
C HIS A 16 -1.21 -27.93 -3.02
N ARG A 17 -2.36 -27.83 -2.37
CA ARG A 17 -3.56 -28.65 -2.70
C ARG A 17 -3.96 -28.49 -4.17
N TRP A 18 -3.86 -27.27 -4.69
CA TRP A 18 -4.31 -26.95 -6.05
C TRP A 18 -3.15 -26.84 -7.05
N ASN A 19 -1.93 -27.13 -6.63
CA ASN A 19 -0.70 -27.01 -7.45
C ASN A 19 -0.58 -25.62 -8.12
N ILE A 20 -0.83 -24.56 -7.34
CA ILE A 20 -0.75 -23.17 -7.81
C ILE A 20 0.55 -22.55 -7.29
N PRO A 21 1.41 -21.99 -8.16
CA PRO A 21 2.60 -21.28 -7.72
C PRO A 21 2.23 -20.00 -6.98
N VAL A 22 2.94 -19.71 -5.88
CA VAL A 22 2.79 -18.49 -5.10
C VAL A 22 3.93 -17.54 -5.43
N VAL A 23 3.59 -16.30 -5.77
CA VAL A 23 4.54 -15.19 -5.91
C VAL A 23 4.36 -14.23 -4.74
N GLU A 24 5.39 -14.10 -3.91
CA GLU A 24 5.45 -13.16 -2.80
C GLU A 24 6.16 -11.88 -3.27
N ASP A 25 5.40 -10.83 -3.57
CA ASP A 25 5.94 -9.50 -3.92
C ASP A 25 6.09 -8.67 -2.64
N ASP A 26 7.34 -8.53 -2.16
CA ASP A 26 7.66 -7.94 -0.85
C ASP A 26 8.54 -6.67 -0.93
N PRO A 27 8.05 -5.59 -1.53
CA PRO A 27 8.80 -4.33 -1.57
C PRO A 27 8.82 -3.58 -0.23
N TYR A 28 7.96 -3.96 0.73
CA TYR A 28 7.75 -3.23 1.99
C TYR A 28 8.06 -4.03 3.25
N GLY A 29 8.39 -5.31 3.15
CA GLY A 29 8.58 -6.17 4.31
C GLY A 29 9.64 -5.68 5.30
N LEU A 30 10.69 -5.03 4.81
CA LEU A 30 11.71 -4.41 5.66
C LEU A 30 11.29 -3.03 6.23
N ILE A 31 10.19 -2.43 5.74
CA ILE A 31 9.65 -1.16 6.24
C ILE A 31 8.51 -1.43 7.23
N ARG A 32 8.75 -2.32 8.17
CA ARG A 32 7.88 -2.56 9.32
C ARG A 32 8.47 -1.82 10.51
N TYR A 33 7.68 -0.98 11.17
CA TYR A 33 8.12 -0.12 12.26
C TYR A 33 7.25 -0.23 13.52
N GLU A 34 6.24 -1.11 13.49
CA GLU A 34 5.41 -1.51 14.64
C GLU A 34 5.11 -3.00 14.57
N GLY A 35 4.74 -3.58 15.72
CA GLY A 35 4.44 -4.99 15.85
C GLY A 35 5.67 -5.90 15.70
N GLN A 36 5.42 -7.19 15.49
CA GLN A 36 6.48 -8.20 15.29
C GLN A 36 6.74 -8.42 13.80
N ASP A 37 7.98 -8.69 13.44
CA ASP A 37 8.31 -9.15 12.09
C ASP A 37 7.72 -10.55 11.87
N LEU A 38 7.08 -10.74 10.70
CA LEU A 38 6.46 -12.00 10.35
C LEU A 38 7.31 -12.72 9.30
N MET A 39 7.45 -14.03 9.49
CA MET A 39 8.17 -14.89 8.55
C MET A 39 7.57 -14.77 7.15
N ARG A 40 8.42 -14.52 6.14
CA ARG A 40 8.01 -14.45 4.73
C ARG A 40 7.53 -15.82 4.26
N LEU A 41 6.61 -15.83 3.30
CA LEU A 41 6.13 -17.08 2.69
C LEU A 41 7.28 -17.89 2.10
N LYS A 42 8.25 -17.22 1.46
CA LYS A 42 9.47 -17.87 0.94
C LYS A 42 10.30 -18.58 2.01
N ALA A 43 10.33 -18.06 3.22
CA ALA A 43 11.03 -18.69 4.34
C ALA A 43 10.25 -19.89 4.93
N MET A 44 8.95 -19.99 4.63
CA MET A 44 8.07 -21.09 5.04
C MET A 44 8.01 -22.21 4.02
N ASP A 45 8.24 -21.88 2.74
CA ASP A 45 8.08 -22.82 1.63
C ASP A 45 9.04 -22.48 0.47
N ASP A 46 9.93 -23.42 0.15
CA ASP A 46 10.92 -23.29 -0.91
C ASP A 46 10.31 -23.19 -2.33
N GLN A 47 9.05 -23.55 -2.52
CA GLN A 47 8.36 -23.44 -3.82
C GLN A 47 7.85 -22.01 -4.09
N VAL A 48 7.79 -21.14 -3.10
CA VAL A 48 7.40 -19.74 -3.26
C VAL A 48 8.45 -18.99 -4.10
N ILE A 49 7.97 -18.16 -5.02
CA ILE A 49 8.76 -17.20 -5.78
C ILE A 49 8.76 -15.89 -5.04
N TYR A 50 9.90 -15.47 -4.49
CA TYR A 50 10.04 -14.22 -3.75
C TYR A 50 10.60 -13.12 -4.64
N LEU A 51 9.96 -11.95 -4.61
CA LEU A 51 10.40 -10.74 -5.29
C LEU A 51 10.80 -9.68 -4.26
N GLY A 52 12.04 -9.23 -4.31
CA GLY A 52 12.56 -8.16 -3.47
C GLY A 52 13.11 -7.00 -4.30
N THR A 53 13.23 -5.82 -3.70
CA THR A 53 13.71 -4.62 -4.39
C THR A 53 14.46 -3.68 -3.47
N THR A 54 15.42 -2.94 -4.01
CA THR A 54 16.10 -1.83 -3.33
C THR A 54 15.25 -0.54 -3.31
N SER A 55 14.17 -0.49 -4.08
CA SER A 55 13.42 0.74 -4.35
C SER A 55 12.82 1.42 -3.11
N LYS A 56 12.54 0.67 -2.05
CA LYS A 56 11.91 1.21 -0.83
C LYS A 56 12.83 1.24 0.38
N ILE A 57 13.97 0.55 0.30
CA ILE A 57 14.94 0.42 1.41
C ILE A 57 16.26 1.15 1.16
N PHE A 58 16.53 1.52 -0.11
CA PHE A 58 17.73 2.25 -0.50
C PHE A 58 17.41 3.36 -1.50
N ALA A 59 17.29 3.03 -2.79
CA ALA A 59 17.11 4.04 -3.84
C ALA A 59 16.22 3.52 -4.99
N PRO A 60 15.04 4.14 -5.20
CA PRO A 60 14.12 3.73 -6.26
C PRO A 60 14.69 3.98 -7.68
N GLY A 61 15.57 4.97 -7.83
CA GLY A 61 16.18 5.34 -9.12
C GLY A 61 17.17 4.32 -9.65
N LEU A 62 17.70 3.42 -8.82
CA LEU A 62 18.62 2.37 -9.27
C LEU A 62 17.93 1.26 -10.09
N ARG A 63 16.63 1.11 -9.97
CA ARG A 63 15.84 0.10 -10.68
C ARG A 63 16.36 -1.33 -10.46
N LEU A 64 16.77 -1.64 -9.22
CA LEU A 64 17.26 -2.95 -8.81
C LEU A 64 16.19 -3.75 -8.06
N ALA A 65 16.05 -5.00 -8.48
CA ALA A 65 15.21 -6.00 -7.85
C ALA A 65 15.89 -7.38 -7.96
N TRP A 66 15.45 -8.32 -7.15
CA TRP A 66 15.93 -9.70 -7.19
C TRP A 66 14.77 -10.68 -7.08
N ILE A 67 14.99 -11.88 -7.58
CA ILE A 67 14.05 -13.00 -7.52
C ILE A 67 14.76 -14.17 -6.81
N VAL A 68 14.10 -14.75 -5.82
CA VAL A 68 14.51 -16.00 -5.18
C VAL A 68 13.44 -17.05 -5.47
N ALA A 69 13.75 -18.04 -6.26
CA ALA A 69 12.77 -19.02 -6.73
C ALA A 69 13.41 -20.40 -6.93
N PRO A 70 12.63 -21.50 -7.06
CA PRO A 70 13.12 -22.78 -7.51
C PRO A 70 13.81 -22.69 -8.88
N HIS A 71 14.83 -23.52 -9.10
CA HIS A 71 15.72 -23.44 -10.25
C HIS A 71 14.96 -23.50 -11.59
N HIS A 72 13.96 -24.36 -11.71
CA HIS A 72 13.16 -24.50 -12.92
C HIS A 72 12.36 -23.24 -13.30
N PHE A 73 12.01 -22.39 -12.34
CA PHE A 73 11.44 -21.06 -12.61
C PHE A 73 12.53 -20.07 -13.02
N LEU A 74 13.68 -20.07 -12.31
CA LEU A 74 14.78 -19.14 -12.58
C LEU A 74 15.33 -19.25 -13.99
N GLU A 75 15.48 -20.47 -14.53
CA GLU A 75 15.91 -20.68 -15.92
C GLU A 75 15.01 -19.96 -16.92
N ARG A 76 13.70 -20.13 -16.78
CA ARG A 76 12.71 -19.53 -17.68
C ARG A 76 12.63 -18.01 -17.52
N ILE A 77 12.69 -17.52 -16.27
CA ILE A 77 12.68 -16.09 -15.95
C ILE A 77 13.94 -15.43 -16.54
N ASN A 78 15.11 -16.06 -16.42
CA ASN A 78 16.36 -15.53 -16.95
C ASN A 78 16.33 -15.41 -18.48
N LEU A 79 15.82 -16.42 -19.18
CA LEU A 79 15.64 -16.35 -20.62
C LEU A 79 14.68 -15.22 -21.03
N SER A 80 13.55 -15.10 -20.33
CA SER A 80 12.57 -14.04 -20.58
C SER A 80 13.15 -12.64 -20.31
N LYS A 81 13.95 -12.49 -19.24
CA LYS A 81 14.62 -11.24 -18.90
C LYS A 81 15.60 -10.80 -19.99
N GLN A 82 16.36 -11.71 -20.57
CA GLN A 82 17.27 -11.39 -21.69
C GLN A 82 16.51 -10.78 -22.88
N GLY A 83 15.31 -11.28 -23.16
CA GLY A 83 14.44 -10.71 -24.20
C GLY A 83 13.78 -9.38 -23.82
N ALA A 84 13.61 -9.10 -22.53
CA ALA A 84 12.91 -7.90 -22.05
C ALA A 84 13.84 -6.69 -21.89
N ASP A 85 15.01 -6.86 -21.26
CA ASP A 85 15.93 -5.76 -20.93
C ASP A 85 17.41 -6.09 -21.13
N LEU A 86 17.73 -7.25 -21.68
CA LEU A 86 19.06 -7.82 -21.87
C LEU A 86 19.78 -8.09 -20.55
N CYS A 87 20.04 -7.07 -19.75
CA CYS A 87 20.62 -7.17 -18.41
C CYS A 87 20.29 -5.95 -17.55
N THR A 88 20.32 -6.16 -16.23
CA THR A 88 20.33 -5.06 -15.27
C THR A 88 21.65 -4.29 -15.35
N SER A 89 21.61 -2.96 -15.15
CA SER A 89 22.81 -2.11 -15.19
C SER A 89 23.92 -2.63 -14.24
N PRO A 90 25.08 -3.05 -14.75
CA PRO A 90 26.19 -3.50 -13.91
C PRO A 90 26.69 -2.41 -12.96
N PHE A 91 26.69 -1.14 -13.38
CA PHE A 91 27.06 -0.02 -12.53
C PHE A 91 26.16 0.09 -11.30
N ASN A 92 24.84 -0.03 -11.50
CA ASN A 92 23.89 0.04 -10.38
C ASN A 92 24.01 -1.17 -9.45
N MET A 93 24.36 -2.34 -9.97
CA MET A 93 24.60 -3.53 -9.15
C MET A 93 25.85 -3.35 -8.26
N VAL A 94 26.96 -2.88 -8.82
CA VAL A 94 28.20 -2.60 -8.06
C VAL A 94 27.97 -1.51 -7.00
N LEU A 95 27.21 -0.46 -7.35
CA LEU A 95 26.85 0.58 -6.38
C LEU A 95 26.03 0.02 -5.20
N ALA A 96 25.06 -0.82 -5.49
CA ALA A 96 24.25 -1.46 -4.44
C ALA A 96 25.09 -2.44 -3.61
N GLU A 97 25.95 -3.25 -4.23
CA GLU A 97 26.86 -4.15 -3.57
C GLU A 97 27.76 -3.36 -2.57
N HIS A 98 28.38 -2.28 -3.02
CA HIS A 98 29.20 -1.42 -2.16
C HIS A 98 28.39 -0.84 -1.00
N TYR A 99 27.18 -0.31 -1.27
CA TYR A 99 26.31 0.22 -0.21
C TYR A 99 25.96 -0.82 0.85
N PHE A 100 25.53 -2.01 0.44
CA PHE A 100 25.11 -3.05 1.40
C PHE A 100 26.27 -3.71 2.16
N ASN A 101 27.49 -3.65 1.63
CA ASN A 101 28.68 -4.20 2.28
C ASN A 101 29.44 -3.19 3.16
N GLU A 102 29.48 -1.92 2.77
CA GLU A 102 30.35 -0.90 3.39
C GLU A 102 29.58 0.09 4.28
N VAL A 103 28.26 0.18 4.11
CA VAL A 103 27.42 1.11 4.88
C VAL A 103 26.55 0.33 5.85
N ASP A 104 26.40 0.84 7.07
CA ASP A 104 25.39 0.34 8.01
C ASP A 104 23.97 0.72 7.50
N TRP A 105 23.52 -0.01 6.49
CA TRP A 105 22.25 0.22 5.86
C TRP A 105 21.07 -0.10 6.78
N GLN A 106 21.24 -1.01 7.76
CA GLN A 106 20.20 -1.29 8.74
C GLN A 106 19.95 -0.07 9.63
N ALA A 107 21.01 0.59 10.11
CA ALA A 107 20.87 1.83 10.88
C ALA A 107 20.22 2.95 10.03
N ALA A 108 20.60 3.10 8.77
CA ALA A 108 19.97 4.05 7.84
C ALA A 108 18.48 3.74 7.61
N LEU A 109 18.12 2.45 7.54
CA LEU A 109 16.74 2.02 7.40
C LEU A 109 15.92 2.33 8.66
N GLU A 110 16.46 2.15 9.86
CA GLU A 110 15.78 2.50 11.12
C GLU A 110 15.49 4.00 11.23
N VAL A 111 16.38 4.87 10.75
CA VAL A 111 16.10 6.31 10.65
C VAL A 111 14.90 6.56 9.71
N SER A 112 14.84 5.88 8.58
CA SER A 112 13.73 5.99 7.64
C SER A 112 12.41 5.48 8.23
N LYS A 113 12.44 4.33 8.94
CA LYS A 113 11.27 3.78 9.65
C LYS A 113 10.73 4.74 10.71
N THR A 114 11.62 5.40 11.45
CA THR A 114 11.22 6.39 12.45
C THR A 114 10.46 7.56 11.80
N ARG A 115 10.98 8.11 10.70
CA ARG A 115 10.30 9.17 9.94
C ARG A 115 8.95 8.72 9.37
N TYR A 116 8.85 7.50 8.85
CA TYR A 116 7.58 6.97 8.35
C TYR A 116 6.56 6.77 9.46
N ARG A 117 6.99 6.33 10.65
CA ARG A 117 6.13 6.21 11.84
C ARG A 117 5.56 7.56 12.26
N GLU A 118 6.40 8.61 12.33
CA GLU A 118 5.99 9.97 12.66
C GLU A 118 4.94 10.50 11.67
N ARG A 119 5.20 10.37 10.38
CA ARG A 119 4.28 10.78 9.31
C ARG A 119 2.96 10.02 9.32
N LYS A 120 3.02 8.70 9.52
CA LYS A 120 1.83 7.87 9.69
C LYS A 120 0.98 8.36 10.87
N ASN A 121 1.62 8.60 12.01
CA ASN A 121 0.92 9.05 13.22
C ASN A 121 0.28 10.43 13.01
N ALA A 122 0.97 11.35 12.33
CA ALA A 122 0.40 12.65 11.96
C ALA A 122 -0.82 12.50 11.04
N MET A 123 -0.76 11.62 10.06
CA MET A 123 -1.90 11.35 9.17
C MET A 123 -3.08 10.72 9.92
N LEU A 124 -2.83 9.76 10.81
CA LEU A 124 -3.89 9.15 11.62
C LEU A 124 -4.55 10.16 12.54
N ALA A 125 -3.76 11.00 13.23
CA ALA A 125 -4.29 12.06 14.11
C ALA A 125 -5.13 13.07 13.32
N ALA A 126 -4.69 13.49 12.14
CA ALA A 126 -5.43 14.42 11.30
C ALA A 126 -6.73 13.80 10.73
N LEU A 127 -6.73 12.51 10.40
CA LEU A 127 -7.96 11.80 9.99
C LEU A 127 -8.96 11.76 11.15
N GLU A 128 -8.52 11.45 12.36
CA GLU A 128 -9.37 11.43 13.55
C GLU A 128 -9.93 12.82 13.87
N GLU A 129 -9.15 13.88 13.66
CA GLU A 129 -9.55 15.27 13.94
C GLU A 129 -10.57 15.81 12.93
N PHE A 130 -10.41 15.50 11.63
CA PHE A 130 -11.13 16.21 10.57
C PHE A 130 -12.16 15.36 9.82
N PHE A 131 -12.02 14.04 9.80
CA PHE A 131 -12.89 13.19 9.00
C PHE A 131 -14.20 12.85 9.70
N PRO A 132 -15.29 12.65 8.94
CA PRO A 132 -16.58 12.26 9.51
C PRO A 132 -16.54 10.87 10.18
N GLU A 133 -17.40 10.66 11.18
CA GLU A 133 -17.49 9.40 11.96
C GLU A 133 -17.87 8.17 11.14
N ASP A 134 -18.53 8.35 10.00
CA ASP A 134 -18.95 7.27 9.10
C ASP A 134 -17.86 6.87 8.08
N VAL A 135 -16.66 7.47 8.19
CA VAL A 135 -15.46 7.09 7.43
C VAL A 135 -14.52 6.27 8.30
N SER A 136 -13.93 5.24 7.75
CA SER A 136 -12.98 4.38 8.45
C SER A 136 -11.67 4.26 7.71
N TRP A 137 -10.59 3.93 8.42
CA TRP A 137 -9.26 3.76 7.84
C TRP A 137 -8.46 2.66 8.51
N THR A 138 -7.45 2.17 7.80
CA THR A 138 -6.54 1.17 8.33
C THR A 138 -5.49 1.80 9.26
N HIS A 139 -4.99 1.00 10.21
CA HIS A 139 -3.87 1.33 11.09
C HIS A 139 -2.67 0.46 10.73
N PRO A 140 -1.84 0.84 9.72
CA PRO A 140 -0.74 0.01 9.29
C PRO A 140 0.41 0.00 10.29
N GLU A 141 1.02 -1.18 10.46
CA GLU A 141 2.23 -1.38 11.27
C GLU A 141 3.53 -1.20 10.47
N GLY A 142 3.40 -0.90 9.18
CA GLY A 142 4.50 -0.70 8.25
C GLY A 142 4.03 -0.22 6.88
N GLY A 143 4.97 -0.11 5.95
CA GLY A 143 4.71 0.39 4.61
C GLY A 143 4.56 1.91 4.55
N LEU A 144 3.87 2.39 3.51
CA LEU A 144 3.84 3.82 3.15
C LEU A 144 2.43 4.36 2.93
N PHE A 145 1.39 3.54 3.16
CA PHE A 145 0.02 3.85 2.74
C PHE A 145 -1.01 3.57 3.81
N LEU A 146 -2.05 4.40 3.82
CA LEU A 146 -3.32 4.20 4.50
C LEU A 146 -4.40 3.89 3.48
N TRP A 147 -5.35 3.05 3.85
CA TRP A 147 -6.57 2.80 3.10
C TRP A 147 -7.75 3.41 3.85
N VAL A 148 -8.47 4.31 3.19
CA VAL A 148 -9.65 4.97 3.74
C VAL A 148 -10.89 4.42 3.02
N SER A 149 -11.93 4.11 3.79
CA SER A 149 -13.19 3.57 3.32
C SER A 149 -14.34 4.48 3.71
N PHE A 150 -15.17 4.80 2.74
CA PHE A 150 -16.34 5.66 2.84
C PHE A 150 -17.63 4.84 2.76
N PRO A 151 -18.78 5.40 3.11
CA PRO A 151 -20.07 4.79 2.83
C PRO A 151 -20.24 4.42 1.35
N PRO A 152 -21.01 3.37 1.00
CA PRO A 152 -21.11 2.84 -0.36
C PRO A 152 -21.54 3.84 -1.44
N TYR A 153 -22.25 4.89 -1.04
CA TYR A 153 -22.71 5.94 -1.95
C TYR A 153 -21.60 6.94 -2.36
N PHE A 154 -20.48 6.94 -1.64
CA PHE A 154 -19.41 7.91 -1.88
C PHE A 154 -18.50 7.43 -3.01
N ASP A 155 -18.23 8.30 -3.97
CA ASP A 155 -17.34 8.01 -5.11
C ASP A 155 -16.09 8.87 -5.03
N THR A 156 -14.96 8.23 -4.74
CA THR A 156 -13.65 8.87 -4.62
C THR A 156 -13.09 9.33 -5.97
N ASN A 157 -13.51 8.74 -7.10
CA ASN A 157 -13.10 9.23 -8.42
C ASN A 157 -13.72 10.60 -8.70
N GLN A 158 -15.00 10.80 -8.31
CA GLN A 158 -15.68 12.09 -8.47
C GLN A 158 -15.16 13.17 -7.51
N LEU A 159 -14.57 12.78 -6.37
CA LEU A 159 -13.98 13.73 -5.43
C LEU A 159 -12.59 14.21 -5.88
N LEU A 160 -11.84 13.41 -6.62
CA LEU A 160 -10.44 13.66 -6.94
C LEU A 160 -10.19 15.03 -7.59
N PRO A 161 -10.98 15.52 -8.56
CA PRO A 161 -10.79 16.86 -9.15
C PRO A 161 -10.82 17.98 -8.09
N ALA A 162 -11.80 17.97 -7.18
CA ALA A 162 -11.92 18.97 -6.14
C ALA A 162 -10.75 18.89 -5.12
N ALA A 163 -10.26 17.70 -4.81
CA ALA A 163 -9.08 17.52 -3.97
C ALA A 163 -7.81 18.08 -4.64
N LEU A 164 -7.63 17.83 -5.95
CA LEU A 164 -6.51 18.36 -6.73
C LEU A 164 -6.53 19.89 -6.80
N GLU A 165 -7.69 20.51 -6.94
CA GLU A 165 -7.84 21.99 -6.88
C GLU A 165 -7.39 22.56 -5.53
N LYS A 166 -7.55 21.78 -4.44
CA LYS A 166 -7.03 22.13 -3.11
C LYS A 166 -5.59 21.68 -2.86
N GLY A 167 -4.90 21.18 -3.88
CA GLY A 167 -3.51 20.74 -3.82
C GLY A 167 -3.30 19.38 -3.13
N VAL A 168 -4.33 18.53 -3.05
CA VAL A 168 -4.24 17.20 -2.45
C VAL A 168 -4.48 16.13 -3.49
N ALA A 169 -3.51 15.21 -3.65
CA ALA A 169 -3.60 14.05 -4.51
C ALA A 169 -3.74 12.76 -3.70
N TYR A 170 -4.56 11.84 -4.17
CA TYR A 170 -4.68 10.48 -3.65
C TYR A 170 -4.94 9.49 -4.78
N VAL A 171 -4.91 8.20 -4.49
CA VAL A 171 -5.25 7.16 -5.46
C VAL A 171 -6.65 6.65 -5.15
N PRO A 172 -7.63 6.82 -6.07
CA PRO A 172 -8.96 6.22 -5.93
C PRO A 172 -8.86 4.70 -5.81
N GLY A 173 -9.75 4.12 -5.00
CA GLY A 173 -9.72 2.68 -4.75
C GLY A 173 -9.97 1.83 -6.00
N THR A 174 -10.70 2.34 -6.98
CA THR A 174 -10.93 1.65 -8.25
C THR A 174 -9.64 1.28 -8.98
N ASN A 175 -8.57 2.08 -8.83
CA ASN A 175 -7.27 1.80 -9.42
C ASN A 175 -6.51 0.64 -8.73
N CYS A 176 -7.03 0.13 -7.61
CA CYS A 176 -6.43 -0.96 -6.85
C CYS A 176 -7.15 -2.30 -7.05
N TYR A 177 -8.19 -2.35 -7.88
CA TYR A 177 -8.98 -3.55 -8.16
C TYR A 177 -9.13 -3.78 -9.67
N PRO A 178 -8.92 -5.01 -10.16
CA PRO A 178 -8.99 -5.32 -11.59
C PRO A 178 -10.43 -5.27 -12.15
N ASP A 179 -11.43 -5.36 -11.29
CA ASP A 179 -12.87 -5.36 -11.64
C ASP A 179 -13.53 -3.97 -11.46
N GLY A 180 -12.74 -2.92 -11.14
CA GLY A 180 -13.24 -1.56 -10.98
C GLY A 180 -14.03 -1.30 -9.70
N ARG A 181 -14.15 -2.27 -8.78
CA ARG A 181 -14.73 -2.03 -7.44
C ARG A 181 -13.81 -1.09 -6.64
N GLY A 182 -14.28 -0.65 -5.47
CA GLY A 182 -13.49 0.24 -4.60
C GLY A 182 -13.75 1.72 -4.84
N ALA A 183 -14.83 2.09 -5.55
CA ALA A 183 -15.21 3.49 -5.77
C ALA A 183 -15.36 4.29 -4.46
N SER A 184 -15.84 3.63 -3.39
CA SER A 184 -15.98 4.23 -2.06
C SER A 184 -14.73 4.10 -1.18
N SER A 185 -13.56 4.03 -1.78
CA SER A 185 -12.29 3.92 -1.03
C SER A 185 -11.19 4.74 -1.68
N MET A 186 -10.16 5.11 -0.91
CA MET A 186 -8.96 5.75 -1.43
C MET A 186 -7.71 5.29 -0.69
N ARG A 187 -6.57 5.36 -1.38
CA ARG A 187 -5.25 5.13 -0.80
C ARG A 187 -4.54 6.46 -0.59
N LEU A 188 -4.17 6.74 0.65
CA LEU A 188 -3.34 7.88 1.04
C LEU A 188 -1.89 7.44 1.22
N CYS A 189 -0.94 8.32 0.84
CA CYS A 189 0.49 8.09 0.98
C CYS A 189 1.08 9.10 1.97
N TYR A 190 1.81 8.60 2.99
CA TYR A 190 2.48 9.43 3.99
C TYR A 190 4.01 9.41 3.86
N SER A 191 4.56 8.94 2.75
CA SER A 191 5.99 8.68 2.65
C SER A 191 6.86 9.92 2.40
N PHE A 192 6.30 11.02 1.93
CA PHE A 192 7.08 12.15 1.42
C PHE A 192 6.97 13.41 2.26
N GLU A 193 5.76 13.89 2.52
CA GLU A 193 5.52 15.19 3.15
C GLU A 193 5.89 15.22 4.65
N THR A 194 6.08 16.42 5.21
CA THR A 194 6.29 16.59 6.65
C THR A 194 5.01 16.34 7.43
N PRO A 195 5.07 16.06 8.75
CA PRO A 195 3.89 15.92 9.59
C PRO A 195 2.92 17.12 9.51
N GLU A 196 3.46 18.34 9.43
CA GLU A 196 2.67 19.58 9.34
C GLU A 196 1.93 19.68 8.00
N HIS A 197 2.61 19.38 6.89
CA HIS A 197 1.99 19.36 5.56
C HIS A 197 0.96 18.23 5.42
N ILE A 198 1.20 17.08 6.05
CA ILE A 198 0.23 15.98 6.10
C ILE A 198 -1.04 16.43 6.83
N HIS A 199 -0.90 17.06 8.01
CA HIS A 199 -2.03 17.56 8.77
C HIS A 199 -2.86 18.58 7.97
N GLU A 200 -2.19 19.54 7.33
CA GLU A 200 -2.84 20.54 6.47
C GLU A 200 -3.52 19.89 5.25
N ALA A 201 -2.86 18.95 4.58
CA ALA A 201 -3.43 18.25 3.43
C ALA A 201 -4.69 17.43 3.80
N ILE A 202 -4.67 16.75 4.94
CA ILE A 202 -5.83 16.00 5.43
C ILE A 202 -6.99 16.93 5.82
N SER A 203 -6.72 18.09 6.42
CA SER A 203 -7.74 19.12 6.68
C SER A 203 -8.41 19.61 5.40
N ARG A 204 -7.62 19.92 4.35
CA ARG A 204 -8.14 20.32 3.04
C ARG A 204 -8.97 19.21 2.38
N LEU A 205 -8.49 17.98 2.44
CA LEU A 205 -9.21 16.81 1.92
C LEU A 205 -10.54 16.60 2.66
N ALA A 206 -10.53 16.71 3.98
CA ALA A 206 -11.71 16.57 4.81
C ALA A 206 -12.79 17.59 4.46
N SER A 207 -12.41 18.84 4.16
CA SER A 207 -13.37 19.85 3.66
C SER A 207 -14.06 19.39 2.37
N CYS A 208 -13.30 18.85 1.40
CA CYS A 208 -13.90 18.31 0.16
C CYS A 208 -14.84 17.13 0.44
N VAL A 209 -14.46 16.25 1.37
CA VAL A 209 -15.26 15.09 1.78
C VAL A 209 -16.57 15.56 2.41
N GLN A 210 -16.51 16.49 3.36
CA GLN A 210 -17.67 17.03 4.07
C GLN A 210 -18.65 17.73 3.10
N ASP A 211 -18.13 18.56 2.18
CA ASP A 211 -18.93 19.24 1.16
C ASP A 211 -19.67 18.22 0.27
N ARG A 212 -18.97 17.17 -0.17
CA ARG A 212 -19.57 16.11 -1.00
C ARG A 212 -20.61 15.30 -0.25
N MET A 213 -20.36 14.97 1.02
CA MET A 213 -21.30 14.23 1.86
C MET A 213 -22.53 15.06 2.19
N ALA A 214 -22.38 16.38 2.45
CA ALA A 214 -23.48 17.30 2.65
C ALA A 214 -24.36 17.41 1.40
N LEU A 215 -23.77 17.53 0.23
CA LEU A 215 -24.48 17.55 -1.05
C LEU A 215 -25.29 16.26 -1.27
N TYR A 216 -24.70 15.10 -0.97
CA TYR A 216 -25.39 13.82 -1.07
C TYR A 216 -26.59 13.73 -0.12
N ARG A 217 -26.44 14.19 1.13
CA ARG A 217 -27.52 14.23 2.13
C ARG A 217 -28.68 15.11 1.63
N ALA A 218 -28.38 16.30 1.10
CA ALA A 218 -29.38 17.21 0.57
C ALA A 218 -30.17 16.60 -0.62
N PHE A 219 -29.50 15.94 -1.54
CA PHE A 219 -30.18 15.24 -2.65
C PHE A 219 -31.04 14.06 -2.19
N ARG A 220 -30.59 13.34 -1.15
CA ARG A 220 -31.36 12.25 -0.54
C ARG A 220 -32.63 12.77 0.14
N GLU A 221 -32.52 13.84 0.92
CA GLU A 221 -33.65 14.50 1.59
C GLU A 221 -34.67 15.07 0.60
N ALA A 222 -34.19 15.55 -0.55
CA ALA A 222 -35.04 16.01 -1.64
C ALA A 222 -35.71 14.88 -2.46
N GLY A 223 -35.44 13.59 -2.11
CA GLY A 223 -35.99 12.44 -2.84
C GLY A 223 -35.38 12.22 -4.24
N ALA A 224 -34.25 12.91 -4.56
CA ALA A 224 -33.60 12.83 -5.86
C ALA A 224 -32.66 11.61 -6.00
N LEU A 225 -32.42 10.87 -4.91
CA LEU A 225 -31.59 9.65 -4.89
C LEU A 225 -32.37 8.48 -4.28
N PRO A 226 -32.20 7.25 -4.81
CA PRO A 226 -32.84 6.08 -4.24
C PRO A 226 -32.29 5.79 -2.83
N GLU A 227 -33.13 5.19 -1.98
CA GLU A 227 -32.68 4.65 -0.70
C GLU A 227 -31.65 3.55 -0.96
N THR A 228 -30.37 3.80 -0.63
CA THR A 228 -29.34 2.77 -0.73
C THR A 228 -29.58 1.75 0.38
N ALA A 229 -29.80 0.50 0.00
CA ALA A 229 -29.85 -0.61 0.94
C ALA A 229 -28.57 -0.59 1.82
N SER A 230 -28.76 -0.52 3.15
CA SER A 230 -27.68 -0.58 4.13
C SER A 230 -27.04 -1.96 4.10
N THR A 231 -26.08 -2.16 3.22
CA THR A 231 -25.18 -3.32 3.29
C THR A 231 -24.09 -3.00 4.31
N LYS A 232 -24.33 -3.40 5.56
CA LYS A 232 -23.25 -3.49 6.56
C LYS A 232 -22.26 -4.54 6.09
N HIS A 233 -21.26 -4.15 5.33
CA HIS A 233 -20.08 -4.97 5.11
C HIS A 233 -19.20 -4.84 6.37
N SER A 234 -19.43 -5.74 7.33
CA SER A 234 -18.48 -5.93 8.42
C SER A 234 -17.21 -6.58 7.85
N TYR A 235 -16.20 -5.82 7.55
CA TYR A 235 -14.84 -6.36 7.50
C TYR A 235 -14.45 -6.68 8.95
N ARG A 236 -14.76 -7.90 9.40
CA ARG A 236 -14.11 -8.45 10.59
C ARG A 236 -12.64 -8.70 10.23
N GLN A 237 -11.78 -8.21 11.12
CA GLN A 237 -10.33 -8.26 11.19
C GLN A 237 -9.72 -9.62 10.81
#